data_c5c109fe10b751f160addd8f79c6feb2
#
_entry.id   c5c109fe10b751f160addd8f79c6feb2
#
_cell.length_a   1.000
_cell.length_b   1.000
_cell.length_c   1.000
_cell.angle_alpha   90.00
_cell.angle_beta   90.00
_cell.angle_gamma   90.00
#
_symmetry.space_group_name_H-M   'P 1'
#
loop_
_entity.id
_entity.type
_entity.pdbx_description
1 polymer ?
#
loop_
_entity_poly.entity_id
_entity_poly.type
_entity_poly.pdbx_seq_one_letter_code
_entity_poly.pdbx_strand_id
1 'polypeptide(L)'
;MREQMRNQLYVLSIMLLFFGAGFANNAQATLFMARDHIVVDLRHGVDWLRCSIGQRWNGETCTGEVLSLNHEMIAQAIEQANEQLGGEWRLPSRIELEGLVCNECGPPKIDADMFPATDVVPYWTGQINKFAKRHIWSVNFATGLTYGRFFPYQQLAVRLVRDRR
;
A
#
# COMPACT_ATOMS: atom_id res chain seq x y z
N MET A 1 59.78 0.59 37.30
CA MET A 1 59.06 -0.69 37.06
C MET A 1 57.59 -0.69 37.53
N ARG A 2 57.21 0.07 38.54
CA ARG A 2 55.81 0.12 39.05
C ARG A 2 54.88 1.04 38.24
N GLU A 3 55.37 2.06 37.55
CA GLU A 3 54.53 2.97 36.74
C GLU A 3 54.13 2.41 35.39
N GLN A 4 54.96 1.58 34.78
CA GLN A 4 54.62 0.96 33.49
C GLN A 4 53.50 -0.09 33.59
N MET A 5 53.39 -0.77 34.73
CA MET A 5 52.32 -1.76 34.92
C MET A 5 50.93 -1.10 35.16
N ARG A 6 50.91 0.13 35.70
CA ARG A 6 49.65 0.85 35.95
C ARG A 6 49.01 1.40 34.68
N ASN A 7 49.80 1.79 33.69
CA ASN A 7 49.32 2.30 32.40
C ASN A 7 48.83 1.18 31.47
N GLN A 8 49.32 -0.05 31.61
CA GLN A 8 48.80 -1.18 30.81
C GLN A 8 47.43 -1.67 31.28
N LEU A 9 47.08 -1.49 32.54
CA LEU A 9 45.77 -1.88 33.06
C LEU A 9 44.64 -0.91 32.67
N TYR A 10 44.94 0.36 32.41
CA TYR A 10 43.97 1.34 31.95
C TYR A 10 43.61 1.22 30.45
N VAL A 11 44.52 0.71 29.61
CA VAL A 11 44.27 0.55 28.18
C VAL A 11 43.41 -0.69 27.90
N LEU A 12 43.45 -1.71 28.76
CA LEU A 12 42.61 -2.92 28.62
C LEU A 12 41.17 -2.73 29.12
N SER A 13 40.91 -1.73 29.97
CA SER A 13 39.54 -1.46 30.48
C SER A 13 38.67 -0.58 29.56
N ILE A 14 39.26 0.10 28.57
CA ILE A 14 38.50 0.99 27.65
C ILE A 14 38.02 0.26 26.39
N MET A 15 38.52 -0.93 26.11
CA MET A 15 38.23 -1.66 24.87
C MET A 15 37.01 -2.60 24.95
N LEU A 16 36.28 -2.63 26.07
CA LEU A 16 35.15 -3.57 26.32
C LEU A 16 33.76 -2.89 26.33
N LEU A 17 33.63 -1.61 25.95
CA LEU A 17 32.35 -0.90 26.01
C LEU A 17 31.74 -0.54 24.63
N PHE A 18 32.27 -1.10 23.52
CA PHE A 18 31.74 -0.82 22.17
C PHE A 18 31.09 -2.03 21.48
N PHE A 19 30.66 -3.04 22.20
CA PHE A 19 29.89 -4.14 21.62
C PHE A 19 28.50 -4.19 22.25
N GLY A 20 27.58 -3.41 21.74
CA GLY A 20 26.21 -3.44 22.26
C GLY A 20 25.19 -2.53 21.58
N ALA A 21 25.50 -1.94 20.43
CA ALA A 21 24.45 -1.35 19.59
C ALA A 21 23.91 -2.47 18.69
N GLY A 22 23.16 -3.40 19.29
CA GLY A 22 22.30 -4.28 18.53
C GLY A 22 21.32 -3.41 17.77
N PHE A 23 21.46 -3.32 16.44
CA PHE A 23 20.41 -2.85 15.56
C PHE A 23 19.23 -3.81 15.80
N ALA A 24 18.31 -3.43 16.67
CA ALA A 24 16.98 -3.98 16.68
C ALA A 24 16.37 -3.58 15.32
N ASN A 25 16.61 -4.40 14.30
CA ASN A 25 15.76 -4.41 13.13
C ASN A 25 14.36 -4.74 13.66
N ASN A 26 13.56 -3.71 13.90
CA ASN A 26 12.12 -3.87 13.94
C ASN A 26 11.72 -4.38 12.56
N ALA A 27 11.78 -5.69 12.37
CA ALA A 27 11.08 -6.37 11.32
C ALA A 27 9.60 -6.16 11.63
N GLN A 28 9.08 -5.02 11.22
CA GLN A 28 7.66 -4.78 11.12
C GLN A 28 7.21 -5.82 10.11
N ALA A 29 6.56 -6.87 10.60
CA ALA A 29 6.06 -7.94 9.76
C ALA A 29 5.20 -7.26 8.69
N THR A 30 5.69 -7.23 7.46
CA THR A 30 4.95 -6.66 6.34
C THR A 30 3.73 -7.55 6.16
N LEU A 31 2.56 -6.98 6.44
CA LEU A 31 1.27 -7.68 6.27
C LEU A 31 0.93 -7.89 4.80
N PHE A 32 1.79 -7.40 3.90
CA PHE A 32 1.68 -7.54 2.46
C PHE A 32 2.72 -8.50 1.90
N MET A 33 2.30 -9.34 0.95
CA MET A 33 3.20 -10.23 0.20
C MET A 33 2.94 -10.07 -1.30
N ALA A 34 3.95 -9.62 -2.05
CA ALA A 34 3.86 -9.54 -3.50
C ALA A 34 3.93 -10.94 -4.13
N ARG A 35 3.00 -11.23 -5.06
CA ARG A 35 2.95 -12.44 -5.87
C ARG A 35 2.59 -12.08 -7.31
N ASP A 36 3.61 -11.87 -8.14
CA ASP A 36 3.44 -11.42 -9.51
C ASP A 36 2.58 -10.14 -9.59
N HIS A 37 1.45 -10.17 -10.28
CA HIS A 37 0.51 -9.04 -10.44
C HIS A 37 -0.42 -8.81 -9.22
N ILE A 38 -0.26 -9.58 -8.15
CA ILE A 38 -1.12 -9.55 -6.95
C ILE A 38 -0.29 -9.18 -5.72
N VAL A 39 -0.89 -8.43 -4.81
CA VAL A 39 -0.42 -8.22 -3.43
C VAL A 39 -1.42 -8.87 -2.47
N VAL A 40 -0.94 -9.84 -1.71
CA VAL A 40 -1.69 -10.51 -0.65
C VAL A 40 -1.71 -9.62 0.58
N ASP A 41 -2.88 -9.24 1.05
CA ASP A 41 -3.08 -8.50 2.30
C ASP A 41 -3.56 -9.45 3.39
N LEU A 42 -2.64 -9.77 4.30
CA LEU A 42 -2.92 -10.70 5.41
C LEU A 42 -3.81 -10.07 6.49
N ARG A 43 -3.82 -8.73 6.60
CA ARG A 43 -4.62 -8.01 7.59
C ARG A 43 -6.11 -8.09 7.27
N HIS A 44 -6.45 -7.85 6.00
CA HIS A 44 -7.84 -7.80 5.57
C HIS A 44 -8.32 -9.10 4.92
N GLY A 45 -7.42 -10.08 4.71
CA GLY A 45 -7.78 -11.35 4.09
C GLY A 45 -8.16 -11.22 2.62
N VAL A 46 -7.53 -10.30 1.90
CA VAL A 46 -7.82 -9.99 0.50
C VAL A 46 -6.58 -10.05 -0.37
N ASP A 47 -6.80 -10.19 -1.68
CA ASP A 47 -5.78 -10.01 -2.72
C ASP A 47 -6.06 -8.72 -3.49
N TRP A 48 -5.06 -7.87 -3.63
CA TRP A 48 -5.10 -6.64 -4.41
C TRP A 48 -4.54 -6.84 -5.81
N LEU A 49 -5.09 -6.17 -6.83
CA LEU A 49 -4.32 -5.93 -8.04
C LEU A 49 -3.15 -4.98 -7.71
N ARG A 50 -1.94 -5.39 -8.09
CA ARG A 50 -0.73 -4.63 -7.85
C ARG A 50 -0.71 -3.31 -8.62
N CYS A 51 -1.27 -3.33 -9.84
CA CYS A 51 -1.43 -2.17 -10.70
C CYS A 51 -2.83 -1.55 -10.56
N SER A 52 -2.93 -0.25 -10.76
CA SER A 52 -4.20 0.46 -10.91
C SER A 52 -4.86 0.09 -12.25
N ILE A 53 -6.18 0.28 -12.37
CA ILE A 53 -6.87 0.08 -13.64
C ILE A 53 -6.29 1.03 -14.71
N GLY A 54 -6.09 0.51 -15.93
CA GLY A 54 -5.37 1.15 -17.02
C GLY A 54 -3.90 0.77 -17.13
N GLN A 55 -3.30 0.29 -16.05
CA GLN A 55 -1.93 -0.19 -16.04
C GLN A 55 -1.85 -1.71 -16.18
N ARG A 56 -0.67 -2.19 -16.57
CA ARG A 56 -0.34 -3.62 -16.69
C ARG A 56 0.95 -3.93 -15.95
N TRP A 57 0.95 -5.03 -15.21
CA TRP A 57 2.16 -5.59 -14.61
C TRP A 57 3.06 -6.22 -15.70
N ASN A 58 4.33 -5.82 -15.75
CA ASN A 58 5.30 -6.31 -16.75
C ASN A 58 6.31 -7.32 -16.17
N GLY A 59 6.12 -7.76 -14.92
CA GLY A 59 7.06 -8.62 -14.18
C GLY A 59 7.94 -7.86 -13.18
N GLU A 60 8.05 -6.54 -13.31
CA GLU A 60 8.90 -5.69 -12.49
C GLU A 60 8.13 -4.49 -11.92
N THR A 61 7.36 -3.80 -12.76
CA THR A 61 6.60 -2.61 -12.39
C THR A 61 5.25 -2.53 -13.12
N CYS A 62 4.42 -1.56 -12.75
CA CYS A 62 3.19 -1.23 -13.46
C CYS A 62 3.48 -0.25 -14.59
N THR A 63 3.10 -0.61 -15.82
CA THR A 63 3.27 0.21 -17.03
C THR A 63 1.92 0.60 -17.62
N GLY A 64 1.88 1.73 -18.33
CA GLY A 64 0.64 2.33 -18.83
C GLY A 64 0.15 3.46 -17.92
N GLU A 65 -0.95 4.08 -18.30
CA GLU A 65 -1.54 5.21 -17.59
C GLU A 65 -2.66 4.74 -16.67
N VAL A 66 -2.74 5.34 -15.49
CA VAL A 66 -3.87 5.11 -14.58
C VAL A 66 -5.13 5.74 -15.17
N LEU A 67 -6.18 4.94 -15.34
CA LEU A 67 -7.45 5.43 -15.80
C LEU A 67 -8.30 5.97 -14.65
N SER A 68 -8.86 7.16 -14.85
CA SER A 68 -9.90 7.71 -13.98
C SER A 68 -11.27 7.30 -14.50
N LEU A 69 -12.05 6.60 -13.67
CA LEU A 69 -13.33 6.01 -14.04
C LEU A 69 -14.46 6.51 -13.13
N ASN A 70 -15.66 6.64 -13.68
CA ASN A 70 -16.88 6.78 -12.91
C ASN A 70 -17.46 5.39 -12.55
N HIS A 71 -18.48 5.32 -11.71
CA HIS A 71 -19.01 4.04 -11.22
C HIS A 71 -19.64 3.16 -12.31
N GLU A 72 -20.15 3.72 -13.40
CA GLU A 72 -20.66 2.96 -14.55
C GLU A 72 -19.51 2.28 -15.30
N MET A 73 -18.44 3.03 -15.59
CA MET A 73 -17.24 2.50 -16.24
C MET A 73 -16.52 1.46 -15.36
N ILE A 74 -16.54 1.63 -14.03
CA ILE A 74 -15.97 0.66 -13.09
C ILE A 74 -16.67 -0.69 -13.15
N ALA A 75 -18.00 -0.74 -13.34
CA ALA A 75 -18.71 -2.00 -13.48
C ALA A 75 -18.19 -2.81 -14.68
N GLN A 76 -17.95 -2.17 -15.82
CA GLN A 76 -17.34 -2.79 -16.99
C GLN A 76 -15.89 -3.23 -16.75
N ALA A 77 -15.10 -2.41 -16.06
CA ALA A 77 -13.72 -2.76 -15.73
C ALA A 77 -13.63 -3.98 -14.78
N ILE A 78 -14.56 -4.12 -13.84
CA ILE A 78 -14.66 -5.29 -12.96
C ILE A 78 -15.02 -6.54 -13.76
N GLU A 79 -15.99 -6.46 -14.67
CA GLU A 79 -16.37 -7.58 -15.54
C GLU A 79 -15.18 -8.05 -16.37
N GLN A 80 -14.46 -7.14 -17.01
CA GLN A 80 -13.25 -7.45 -17.77
C GLN A 80 -12.14 -8.07 -16.89
N ALA A 81 -11.95 -7.57 -15.67
CA ALA A 81 -10.96 -8.14 -14.75
C ALA A 81 -11.33 -9.57 -14.36
N ASN A 82 -12.61 -9.86 -14.10
CA ASN A 82 -13.10 -11.20 -13.79
C ASN A 82 -12.92 -12.18 -14.95
N GLU A 83 -13.17 -11.73 -16.18
CA GLU A 83 -12.98 -12.54 -17.39
C GLU A 83 -11.51 -12.83 -17.68
N GLN A 84 -10.64 -11.82 -17.56
CA GLN A 84 -9.24 -11.92 -17.97
C GLN A 84 -8.33 -12.54 -16.90
N LEU A 85 -8.58 -12.23 -15.64
CA LEU A 85 -7.72 -12.64 -14.53
C LEU A 85 -8.34 -13.74 -13.66
N GLY A 86 -9.61 -14.01 -13.88
CA GLY A 86 -10.39 -14.94 -13.03
C GLY A 86 -10.61 -14.40 -11.61
N GLY A 87 -11.64 -14.95 -10.95
CA GLY A 87 -11.99 -14.57 -9.59
C GLY A 87 -13.17 -13.61 -9.52
N GLU A 88 -13.36 -13.01 -8.37
CA GLU A 88 -14.47 -12.08 -8.09
C GLU A 88 -13.88 -10.73 -7.63
N TRP A 89 -13.35 -9.99 -8.58
CA TRP A 89 -12.80 -8.66 -8.34
C TRP A 89 -13.91 -7.66 -8.02
N ARG A 90 -13.62 -6.73 -7.13
CA ARG A 90 -14.54 -5.69 -6.69
C ARG A 90 -13.79 -4.41 -6.31
N LEU A 91 -14.53 -3.32 -6.12
CA LEU A 91 -13.98 -2.16 -5.42
C LEU A 91 -13.68 -2.51 -3.96
N PRO A 92 -12.63 -1.94 -3.38
CA PRO A 92 -12.33 -2.10 -1.98
C PRO A 92 -13.37 -1.41 -1.09
N SER A 93 -13.58 -1.93 0.10
CA SER A 93 -14.22 -1.17 1.16
C SER A 93 -13.34 0.01 1.58
N ARG A 94 -13.89 0.96 2.32
CA ARG A 94 -13.15 2.11 2.85
C ARG A 94 -11.98 1.66 3.75
N ILE A 95 -12.21 0.72 4.65
CA ILE A 95 -11.19 0.23 5.60
C ILE A 95 -10.05 -0.49 4.87
N GLU A 96 -10.36 -1.29 3.86
CA GLU A 96 -9.35 -1.96 3.05
C GLU A 96 -8.45 -0.94 2.35
N LEU A 97 -9.03 0.05 1.67
CA LEU A 97 -8.23 1.04 0.93
C LEU A 97 -7.46 1.99 1.87
N GLU A 98 -8.03 2.38 3.01
CA GLU A 98 -7.33 3.11 4.07
C GLU A 98 -6.13 2.31 4.61
N GLY A 99 -6.25 0.97 4.66
CA GLY A 99 -5.19 0.07 5.09
C GLY A 99 -3.94 0.08 4.21
N LEU A 100 -4.03 0.60 2.98
CA LEU A 100 -2.88 0.76 2.08
C LEU A 100 -2.10 2.07 2.35
N VAL A 101 -2.63 2.99 3.16
CA VAL A 101 -1.99 4.28 3.42
C VAL A 101 -0.72 4.09 4.25
N CYS A 102 0.40 4.50 3.68
CA CYS A 102 1.69 4.60 4.35
C CYS A 102 1.91 6.07 4.78
N ASN A 103 1.78 6.36 6.08
CA ASN A 103 1.91 7.72 6.59
C ASN A 103 3.35 8.25 6.52
N GLU A 104 4.34 7.38 6.66
CA GLU A 104 5.76 7.69 6.60
C GLU A 104 6.28 7.80 5.18
N CYS A 105 5.54 7.28 4.18
CA CYS A 105 5.92 7.39 2.77
C CYS A 105 5.74 8.83 2.26
N GLY A 106 6.61 9.24 1.31
CA GLY A 106 6.34 10.41 0.47
C GLY A 106 5.11 10.18 -0.44
N PRO A 107 4.64 11.22 -1.19
CA PRO A 107 3.62 11.00 -2.20
C PRO A 107 4.13 10.13 -3.36
N PRO A 108 3.35 9.12 -3.81
CA PRO A 108 2.09 8.66 -3.24
C PRO A 108 2.29 8.00 -1.87
N LYS A 109 1.36 8.28 -0.93
CA LYS A 109 1.37 7.70 0.42
C LYS A 109 0.90 6.24 0.42
N ILE A 110 1.70 5.39 -0.19
CA ILE A 110 1.50 3.94 -0.31
C ILE A 110 2.86 3.27 -0.42
N ASP A 111 2.97 2.02 -0.04
CA ASP A 111 4.18 1.24 -0.23
C ASP A 111 4.45 1.02 -1.72
N ALA A 112 5.49 1.68 -2.26
CA ALA A 112 5.83 1.64 -3.68
C ALA A 112 6.44 0.29 -4.12
N ASP A 113 7.01 -0.51 -3.20
CA ASP A 113 7.52 -1.84 -3.51
C ASP A 113 6.36 -2.82 -3.73
N MET A 114 5.28 -2.65 -2.98
CA MET A 114 4.06 -3.45 -3.14
C MET A 114 3.19 -2.93 -4.29
N PHE A 115 3.03 -1.60 -4.43
CA PHE A 115 2.12 -0.94 -5.37
C PHE A 115 2.85 0.12 -6.22
N PRO A 116 3.76 -0.31 -7.11
CA PRO A 116 4.55 0.61 -7.92
C PRO A 116 3.69 1.44 -8.86
N ALA A 117 4.20 2.60 -9.25
CA ALA A 117 3.56 3.53 -10.18
C ALA A 117 2.10 3.89 -9.82
N THR A 118 1.79 3.95 -8.51
CA THR A 118 0.51 4.46 -8.03
C THR A 118 0.45 5.97 -8.22
N ASP A 119 -0.63 6.47 -8.83
CA ASP A 119 -0.82 7.91 -9.04
C ASP A 119 -1.13 8.66 -7.74
N VAL A 120 -0.70 9.93 -7.71
CA VAL A 120 -0.86 10.86 -6.58
C VAL A 120 -2.24 11.54 -6.64
N VAL A 121 -3.32 10.72 -6.66
CA VAL A 121 -4.71 11.15 -6.85
C VAL A 121 -5.66 10.39 -5.92
N PRO A 122 -6.95 10.80 -5.83
CA PRO A 122 -7.97 10.03 -5.12
C PRO A 122 -8.32 8.72 -5.85
N TYR A 123 -8.54 7.66 -5.05
CA TYR A 123 -8.98 6.34 -5.49
C TYR A 123 -10.35 6.01 -4.93
N TRP A 124 -11.21 5.39 -5.74
CA TRP A 124 -12.55 4.97 -5.35
C TRP A 124 -12.55 3.84 -4.33
N THR A 125 -13.48 3.91 -3.39
CA THR A 125 -14.00 2.74 -2.66
C THR A 125 -15.36 2.34 -3.21
N GLY A 126 -15.83 1.11 -2.91
CA GLY A 126 -17.20 0.69 -3.19
C GLY A 126 -18.22 1.14 -2.12
N GLN A 127 -17.81 1.96 -1.15
CA GLN A 127 -18.63 2.26 0.01
C GLN A 127 -19.33 3.61 -0.08
N ILE A 128 -20.67 3.58 -0.04
CA ILE A 128 -21.51 4.78 0.04
C ILE A 128 -21.32 5.45 1.39
N ASN A 129 -21.29 6.78 1.41
CA ASN A 129 -21.30 7.57 2.64
C ASN A 129 -22.69 7.52 3.29
N LYS A 130 -22.80 6.85 4.44
CA LYS A 130 -24.10 6.68 5.16
C LYS A 130 -24.74 7.99 5.59
N PHE A 131 -23.95 9.04 5.80
CA PHE A 131 -24.43 10.37 6.20
C PHE A 131 -24.80 11.26 5.01
N ALA A 132 -24.26 10.96 3.84
CA ALA A 132 -24.52 11.68 2.60
C ALA A 132 -24.71 10.68 1.45
N LYS A 133 -25.86 10.02 1.38
CA LYS A 133 -26.15 8.83 0.57
C LYS A 133 -25.92 8.97 -0.93
N ARG A 134 -25.76 10.20 -1.46
CA ARG A 134 -25.41 10.46 -2.85
C ARG A 134 -23.89 10.47 -3.10
N HIS A 135 -23.09 10.35 -2.05
CA HIS A 135 -21.63 10.40 -2.12
C HIS A 135 -21.01 9.05 -1.79
N ILE A 136 -19.85 8.82 -2.35
CA ILE A 136 -19.04 7.62 -2.16
C ILE A 136 -17.70 8.02 -1.55
N TRP A 137 -17.15 7.14 -0.72
CA TRP A 137 -15.86 7.33 -0.09
C TRP A 137 -14.71 7.13 -1.10
N SER A 138 -13.65 7.89 -0.91
CA SER A 138 -12.39 7.74 -1.63
C SER A 138 -11.22 7.94 -0.68
N VAL A 139 -10.06 7.37 -1.01
CA VAL A 139 -8.78 7.61 -0.33
C VAL A 139 -7.86 8.33 -1.29
N ASN A 140 -7.23 9.41 -0.85
CA ASN A 140 -6.31 10.19 -1.67
C ASN A 140 -4.86 9.86 -1.29
N PHE A 141 -4.14 9.19 -2.19
CA PHE A 141 -2.74 8.85 -1.96
C PHE A 141 -1.76 10.05 -2.06
N ALA A 142 -2.21 11.24 -2.46
CA ALA A 142 -1.39 12.45 -2.30
C ALA A 142 -1.23 12.83 -0.82
N THR A 143 -2.30 12.68 -0.03
CA THR A 143 -2.39 13.18 1.34
C THR A 143 -2.52 12.09 2.41
N GLY A 144 -2.92 10.86 2.01
CA GLY A 144 -3.31 9.78 2.91
C GLY A 144 -4.71 9.96 3.53
N LEU A 145 -5.46 10.99 3.12
CA LEU A 145 -6.75 11.31 3.72
C LEU A 145 -7.92 10.67 2.97
N THR A 146 -8.99 10.40 3.71
CA THR A 146 -10.25 9.84 3.20
C THR A 146 -11.30 10.93 3.05
N TYR A 147 -12.01 10.90 1.92
CA TYR A 147 -13.06 11.87 1.59
C TYR A 147 -14.36 11.17 1.21
N GLY A 148 -15.46 11.52 1.84
CA GLY A 148 -16.81 10.98 1.57
C GLY A 148 -17.70 11.96 0.83
N ARG A 149 -17.21 12.63 -0.23
CA ARG A 149 -17.89 13.74 -0.91
C ARG A 149 -17.93 13.65 -2.44
N PHE A 150 -17.51 12.54 -3.02
CA PHE A 150 -17.50 12.38 -4.47
C PHE A 150 -18.80 11.75 -4.95
N PHE A 151 -19.34 12.29 -6.03
CA PHE A 151 -20.52 11.74 -6.69
C PHE A 151 -20.15 10.60 -7.63
N PRO A 152 -21.02 9.58 -7.83
CA PRO A 152 -20.72 8.41 -8.67
C PRO A 152 -20.33 8.71 -10.11
N TYR A 153 -20.76 9.85 -10.66
CA TYR A 153 -20.44 10.28 -12.03
C TYR A 153 -19.06 10.93 -12.18
N GLN A 154 -18.41 11.29 -11.08
CA GLN A 154 -17.04 11.83 -11.11
C GLN A 154 -16.04 10.70 -11.40
N GLN A 155 -14.90 11.07 -11.97
CA GLN A 155 -13.88 10.10 -12.38
C GLN A 155 -12.70 10.16 -11.41
N LEU A 156 -12.38 9.03 -10.78
CA LEU A 156 -11.22 8.85 -9.92
C LEU A 156 -10.49 7.56 -10.33
N ALA A 157 -9.27 7.41 -9.86
CA ALA A 157 -8.49 6.20 -10.04
C ALA A 157 -9.12 4.99 -9.33
N VAL A 158 -8.78 3.80 -9.81
CA VAL A 158 -9.33 2.53 -9.32
C VAL A 158 -8.22 1.51 -9.08
N ARG A 159 -8.28 0.84 -7.94
CA ARG A 159 -7.54 -0.38 -7.65
C ARG A 159 -8.52 -1.44 -7.17
N LEU A 160 -8.50 -2.60 -7.81
CA LEU A 160 -9.42 -3.68 -7.48
C LEU A 160 -8.83 -4.60 -6.40
N VAL A 161 -9.75 -5.24 -5.70
CA VAL A 161 -9.48 -6.19 -4.64
C VAL A 161 -10.40 -7.41 -4.82
N ARG A 162 -10.00 -8.57 -4.33
CA ARG A 162 -10.87 -9.77 -4.21
C ARG A 162 -10.66 -10.43 -2.87
N ASP A 163 -11.70 -11.10 -2.38
CA ASP A 163 -11.61 -11.89 -1.17
C ASP A 163 -10.74 -13.13 -1.40
N ARG A 164 -9.92 -13.48 -0.43
CA ARG A 164 -9.12 -14.70 -0.44
C ARG A 164 -10.01 -15.89 -0.06
N ARG A 165 -9.86 -16.94 -0.81
CA ARG A 165 -10.49 -18.25 -0.53
C ARG A 165 -9.53 -19.18 0.18
#